data_089882deeb3d4fb82a126535343e5761
#
_entry.id   089882deeb3d4fb82a126535343e5761
#
_cell.length_a   1.000
_cell.length_b   1.000
_cell.length_c   1.000
_cell.angle_alpha   90.00
_cell.angle_beta   90.00
_cell.angle_gamma   90.00
#
_symmetry.space_group_name_H-M   'P 1'
#
loop_
_entity.id
_entity.type
_entity.pdbx_description
1 polymer ?
#
loop_
_entity_poly.entity_id
_entity_poly.type
_entity_poly.pdbx_seq_one_letter_code
_entity_poly.pdbx_strand_id
1 'polypeptide(L)'
;MNSILSERVTDKMPSGLIVVDRQGRIVAHNPASERIFEGTLTRNSRLRDLVREAETLEGLLRRCLEYGEAFTRVEFNVPNQAGIDKLIGINLSPITDSDGMAEGAICLLSDLTEIVELQNQIKLKENFAALGEMSAGIAHEFKNSLATILGYAQLSTEETNVVTLHNYALEIHKESQALSRMVTDFLNFAHPVYTSMHDVDLTDLLANAIADVRNLRPGPYEVRFAGGSKAVTACDPILMRQSFLNLLINAVEALNDSKGAISVSVVKERGYIRILIEDDGRGISHNVISKIFLPFFTTKTHGTGLGLSLVQKIVLAHNGRIEVQSAEGEGTRFTITLPKLITAL
;
A
#
# COMPACT_ATOMS: atom_id res chain seq x y z
N MET A 1 29.26 8.54 -42.13
CA MET A 1 28.43 7.34 -42.06
C MET A 1 27.92 7.04 -40.64
N ASN A 2 28.73 7.27 -39.59
CA ASN A 2 28.31 7.01 -38.18
C ASN A 2 27.20 7.96 -37.63
N SER A 3 27.19 9.24 -38.01
CA SER A 3 26.20 10.20 -37.49
C SER A 3 24.77 9.94 -38.02
N ILE A 4 24.65 9.60 -39.29
CA ILE A 4 23.36 9.32 -39.93
C ILE A 4 22.75 7.99 -39.40
N LEU A 5 23.58 7.00 -39.06
CA LEU A 5 23.15 5.76 -38.49
C LEU A 5 22.67 5.97 -37.02
N SER A 6 23.38 6.78 -36.26
CA SER A 6 23.08 7.17 -34.90
C SER A 6 21.71 7.90 -34.82
N GLU A 7 21.48 8.90 -35.67
CA GLU A 7 20.21 9.63 -35.75
C GLU A 7 19.04 8.69 -36.11
N ARG A 8 19.20 7.83 -37.12
CA ARG A 8 18.16 6.87 -37.51
C ARG A 8 17.83 5.83 -36.44
N VAL A 9 18.79 5.47 -35.60
CA VAL A 9 18.56 4.53 -34.49
C VAL A 9 17.78 5.24 -33.39
N THR A 10 18.18 6.44 -32.98
CA THR A 10 17.48 7.21 -31.97
C THR A 10 16.03 7.55 -32.35
N ASP A 11 15.82 7.90 -33.65
CA ASP A 11 14.47 8.22 -34.15
C ASP A 11 13.51 7.05 -34.16
N LYS A 12 14.01 5.81 -34.30
CA LYS A 12 13.19 4.60 -34.29
C LYS A 12 13.05 3.96 -32.92
N MET A 13 13.68 4.48 -31.89
CA MET A 13 13.52 3.98 -30.52
C MET A 13 12.08 4.20 -30.02
N PRO A 14 11.43 3.17 -29.45
CA PRO A 14 10.11 3.33 -28.87
C PRO A 14 10.14 4.16 -27.58
N SER A 15 11.26 4.12 -26.85
CA SER A 15 11.47 4.90 -25.63
C SER A 15 11.89 6.32 -25.95
N GLY A 16 11.39 7.27 -25.17
CA GLY A 16 11.85 8.66 -25.23
C GLY A 16 13.31 8.76 -24.81
N LEU A 17 14.08 9.54 -25.57
CA LEU A 17 15.46 9.87 -25.25
C LEU A 17 15.58 11.39 -25.13
N ILE A 18 16.10 11.86 -24.02
CA ILE A 18 16.46 13.25 -23.78
C ILE A 18 17.91 13.28 -23.30
N VAL A 19 18.67 14.22 -23.84
CA VAL A 19 20.02 14.53 -23.36
C VAL A 19 20.01 15.93 -22.77
N VAL A 20 20.55 16.06 -21.57
CA VAL A 20 20.68 17.34 -20.87
C VAL A 20 22.14 17.70 -20.64
N ASP A 21 22.43 19.01 -20.64
CA ASP A 21 23.75 19.57 -20.31
C ASP A 21 24.00 19.58 -18.78
N ARG A 22 25.18 20.11 -18.37
CA ARG A 22 25.52 20.28 -16.93
C ARG A 22 24.56 21.17 -16.15
N GLN A 23 23.76 22.00 -16.82
CA GLN A 23 22.76 22.88 -16.21
C GLN A 23 21.37 22.29 -16.22
N GLY A 24 21.19 21.02 -16.65
CA GLY A 24 19.91 20.34 -16.77
C GLY A 24 19.04 20.86 -17.92
N ARG A 25 19.62 21.53 -18.91
CA ARG A 25 18.92 22.02 -20.10
C ARG A 25 18.93 20.98 -21.20
N ILE A 26 17.82 20.83 -21.89
CA ILE A 26 17.66 19.89 -22.99
C ILE A 26 18.48 20.31 -24.19
N VAL A 27 19.45 19.50 -24.56
CA VAL A 27 20.32 19.72 -25.75
C VAL A 27 19.93 18.86 -26.94
N ALA A 28 19.37 17.67 -26.68
CA ALA A 28 18.88 16.78 -27.72
C ALA A 28 17.69 15.93 -27.19
N HIS A 29 16.82 15.53 -28.11
CA HIS A 29 15.71 14.64 -27.85
C HIS A 29 15.31 13.88 -29.13
N ASN A 30 14.61 12.75 -28.97
CA ASN A 30 14.11 11.95 -30.08
C ASN A 30 12.59 12.15 -30.28
N PRO A 31 12.01 11.70 -31.41
CA PRO A 31 10.58 11.82 -31.69
C PRO A 31 9.69 11.10 -30.66
N ALA A 32 10.18 10.05 -30.00
CA ALA A 32 9.41 9.35 -28.97
C ALA A 32 9.22 10.25 -27.73
N SER A 33 10.24 10.99 -27.30
CA SER A 33 10.10 11.94 -26.19
C SER A 33 9.14 13.10 -26.55
N GLU A 34 9.12 13.56 -27.81
CA GLU A 34 8.14 14.56 -28.24
C GLU A 34 6.69 14.08 -28.10
N ARG A 35 6.44 12.80 -28.41
CA ARG A 35 5.11 12.17 -28.22
C ARG A 35 4.73 12.05 -26.75
N ILE A 36 5.69 11.70 -25.87
CA ILE A 36 5.46 11.58 -24.42
C ILE A 36 5.05 12.94 -23.85
N PHE A 37 5.75 14.02 -24.21
CA PHE A 37 5.49 15.37 -23.72
C PHE A 37 4.56 16.19 -24.62
N GLU A 38 3.90 15.57 -25.59
CA GLU A 38 2.88 16.19 -26.46
C GLU A 38 3.33 17.49 -27.14
N GLY A 39 4.59 17.53 -27.57
CA GLY A 39 5.17 18.68 -28.28
C GLY A 39 5.54 19.88 -27.37
N THR A 40 5.49 19.73 -26.05
CA THR A 40 5.94 20.78 -25.12
C THR A 40 7.46 20.84 -24.99
N LEU A 41 8.19 19.85 -25.54
CA LEU A 41 9.64 19.81 -25.54
C LEU A 41 10.22 20.92 -26.44
N THR A 42 11.04 21.77 -25.85
CA THR A 42 11.80 22.77 -26.58
C THR A 42 13.28 22.67 -26.23
N ARG A 43 14.14 22.83 -27.21
CA ARG A 43 15.59 22.94 -26.96
C ARG A 43 15.83 24.07 -25.97
N ASN A 44 16.73 23.86 -25.03
CA ASN A 44 17.10 24.82 -23.99
C ASN A 44 16.11 24.98 -22.82
N SER A 45 14.94 24.30 -22.83
CA SER A 45 14.09 24.21 -21.67
C SER A 45 14.72 23.28 -20.59
N ARG A 46 14.29 23.43 -19.34
CA ARG A 46 14.77 22.56 -18.26
C ARG A 46 13.86 21.34 -18.14
N LEU A 47 14.44 20.16 -18.04
CA LEU A 47 13.69 18.92 -17.92
C LEU A 47 12.75 18.92 -16.70
N ARG A 48 13.17 19.54 -15.60
CA ARG A 48 12.35 19.66 -14.36
C ARG A 48 11.00 20.37 -14.59
N ASP A 49 10.93 21.29 -15.54
CA ASP A 49 9.73 22.09 -15.78
C ASP A 49 8.63 21.29 -16.50
N LEU A 50 8.93 20.07 -16.91
CA LEU A 50 8.04 19.18 -17.65
C LEU A 50 7.32 18.13 -16.76
N VAL A 51 7.68 18.06 -15.49
CA VAL A 51 7.10 17.07 -14.53
C VAL A 51 6.47 17.79 -13.34
N ARG A 52 5.52 17.11 -12.66
CA ARG A 52 4.90 17.64 -11.45
C ARG A 52 5.88 17.74 -10.28
N GLU A 53 6.73 16.73 -10.13
CA GLU A 53 7.70 16.60 -9.03
C GLU A 53 9.04 17.27 -9.41
N ALA A 54 9.00 18.54 -9.84
CA ALA A 54 10.15 19.30 -10.38
C ALA A 54 11.36 19.33 -9.43
N GLU A 55 11.15 19.50 -8.11
CA GLU A 55 12.24 19.55 -7.12
C GLU A 55 12.92 18.18 -6.96
N THR A 56 12.15 17.09 -6.98
CA THR A 56 12.68 15.73 -6.90
C THR A 56 13.54 15.42 -8.11
N LEU A 57 13.05 15.70 -9.31
CA LEU A 57 13.81 15.47 -10.54
C LEU A 57 15.08 16.32 -10.59
N GLU A 58 15.02 17.56 -10.14
CA GLU A 58 16.21 18.44 -10.08
C GLU A 58 17.25 17.88 -9.09
N GLY A 59 16.83 17.39 -7.94
CA GLY A 59 17.70 16.73 -6.96
C GLY A 59 18.40 15.50 -7.55
N LEU A 60 17.69 14.66 -8.29
CA LEU A 60 18.26 13.48 -8.95
C LEU A 60 19.21 13.85 -10.09
N LEU A 61 18.84 14.84 -10.91
CA LEU A 61 19.71 15.35 -11.97
C LEU A 61 21.01 15.94 -11.42
N ARG A 62 20.93 16.69 -10.33
CA ARG A 62 22.11 17.23 -9.66
C ARG A 62 23.04 16.12 -9.18
N ARG A 63 22.51 15.10 -8.51
CA ARG A 63 23.30 13.94 -8.05
C ARG A 63 23.92 13.17 -9.23
N CYS A 64 23.18 13.01 -10.31
CA CYS A 64 23.69 12.38 -11.53
C CYS A 64 24.87 13.18 -12.12
N LEU A 65 24.76 14.50 -12.18
CA LEU A 65 25.75 15.39 -12.80
C LEU A 65 26.95 15.69 -11.89
N GLU A 66 26.77 15.80 -10.57
CA GLU A 66 27.85 16.13 -9.62
C GLU A 66 28.59 14.88 -9.12
N TYR A 67 27.86 13.77 -8.89
CA TYR A 67 28.44 12.55 -8.26
C TYR A 67 28.50 11.35 -9.21
N GLY A 68 28.04 11.50 -10.46
CA GLY A 68 28.04 10.40 -11.44
C GLY A 68 27.04 9.27 -11.11
N GLU A 69 26.04 9.53 -10.27
CA GLU A 69 25.06 8.51 -9.87
C GLU A 69 24.08 8.24 -11.01
N ALA A 70 23.79 6.95 -11.25
CA ALA A 70 22.74 6.54 -12.19
C ALA A 70 21.48 6.17 -11.42
N PHE A 71 20.32 6.56 -11.95
CA PHE A 71 19.01 6.26 -11.37
C PHE A 71 18.18 5.46 -12.36
N THR A 72 17.49 4.45 -11.89
CA THR A 72 16.65 3.59 -12.73
C THR A 72 15.23 3.54 -12.18
N ARG A 73 14.25 3.53 -13.10
CA ARG A 73 12.83 3.38 -12.79
C ARG A 73 12.28 4.40 -11.79
N VAL A 74 12.69 5.65 -11.91
CA VAL A 74 12.08 6.73 -11.14
C VAL A 74 10.83 7.19 -11.87
N GLU A 75 9.72 7.21 -11.17
CA GLU A 75 8.41 7.54 -11.75
C GLU A 75 8.08 9.01 -11.49
N PHE A 76 7.54 9.68 -12.52
CA PHE A 76 7.12 11.07 -12.47
C PHE A 76 5.79 11.25 -13.19
N ASN A 77 5.00 12.20 -12.70
CA ASN A 77 3.76 12.60 -13.34
C ASN A 77 4.02 13.76 -14.31
N VAL A 78 3.66 13.55 -15.56
CA VAL A 78 3.78 14.56 -16.63
C VAL A 78 2.38 15.07 -16.97
N PRO A 79 2.12 16.38 -16.80
CA PRO A 79 0.82 16.95 -17.14
C PRO A 79 0.60 16.89 -18.65
N ASN A 80 -0.57 16.42 -19.09
CA ASN A 80 -0.99 16.47 -20.47
C ASN A 80 -1.89 17.67 -20.73
N GLN A 81 -2.15 17.98 -22.03
CA GLN A 81 -3.01 19.07 -22.43
C GLN A 81 -4.50 18.87 -22.05
N ALA A 82 -4.90 17.63 -21.81
CA ALA A 82 -6.27 17.27 -21.41
C ALA A 82 -6.50 17.31 -19.88
N GLY A 83 -5.47 17.63 -19.07
CA GLY A 83 -5.54 17.66 -17.61
C GLY A 83 -5.44 16.30 -16.94
N ILE A 84 -5.11 15.23 -17.70
CA ILE A 84 -4.85 13.90 -17.18
C ILE A 84 -3.33 13.70 -17.17
N ASP A 85 -2.75 13.43 -16.00
CA ASP A 85 -1.31 13.23 -15.89
C ASP A 85 -0.92 11.86 -16.47
N LYS A 86 0.18 11.83 -17.24
CA LYS A 86 0.82 10.60 -17.70
C LYS A 86 1.86 10.16 -16.68
N LEU A 87 1.93 8.85 -16.39
CA LEU A 87 2.98 8.28 -15.55
C LEU A 87 4.17 7.86 -16.40
N ILE A 88 5.30 8.53 -16.21
CA ILE A 88 6.53 8.32 -16.99
C ILE A 88 7.62 7.75 -16.09
N GLY A 89 8.17 6.61 -16.49
CA GLY A 89 9.39 6.05 -15.90
C GLY A 89 10.63 6.71 -16.52
N ILE A 90 11.53 7.24 -15.70
CA ILE A 90 12.77 7.90 -16.12
C ILE A 90 13.96 7.09 -15.62
N ASN A 91 14.90 6.78 -16.53
CA ASN A 91 16.24 6.32 -16.17
C ASN A 91 17.22 7.43 -16.48
N LEU A 92 18.07 7.79 -15.51
CA LEU A 92 19.09 8.82 -15.61
C LEU A 92 20.48 8.17 -15.59
N SER A 93 21.33 8.52 -16.53
CA SER A 93 22.72 8.07 -16.57
C SER A 93 23.64 9.23 -16.96
N PRO A 94 24.79 9.43 -16.27
CA PRO A 94 25.72 10.49 -16.61
C PRO A 94 26.43 10.22 -17.96
N ILE A 95 26.72 11.27 -18.69
CA ILE A 95 27.64 11.25 -19.81
C ILE A 95 28.95 11.82 -19.28
N THR A 96 30.02 11.03 -19.31
CA THR A 96 31.32 11.44 -18.79
C THR A 96 32.33 11.67 -19.93
N ASP A 97 33.19 12.63 -19.72
CA ASP A 97 34.36 12.85 -20.59
C ASP A 97 35.48 11.82 -20.32
N SER A 98 36.62 11.97 -21.01
CA SER A 98 37.81 11.11 -20.85
C SER A 98 38.44 11.17 -19.46
N ASP A 99 38.16 12.22 -18.69
CA ASP A 99 38.70 12.48 -17.34
C ASP A 99 37.71 12.03 -16.26
N GLY A 100 36.54 11.43 -16.67
CA GLY A 100 35.51 10.94 -15.77
C GLY A 100 34.55 12.01 -15.23
N MET A 101 34.65 13.24 -15.71
CA MET A 101 33.78 14.34 -15.32
C MET A 101 32.47 14.31 -16.13
N ALA A 102 31.34 14.49 -15.47
CA ALA A 102 30.06 14.50 -16.16
C ALA A 102 29.91 15.73 -17.04
N GLU A 103 29.69 15.55 -18.34
CA GLU A 103 29.39 16.61 -19.31
C GLU A 103 27.89 16.86 -19.46
N GLY A 104 27.08 15.89 -19.07
CA GLY A 104 25.63 15.92 -19.17
C GLY A 104 25.01 14.61 -18.65
N ALA A 105 23.74 14.43 -18.94
CA ALA A 105 23.04 13.19 -18.60
C ALA A 105 22.13 12.72 -19.73
N ILE A 106 22.00 11.40 -19.86
CA ILE A 106 21.01 10.74 -20.70
C ILE A 106 19.81 10.39 -19.85
N CYS A 107 18.62 10.77 -20.32
CA CYS A 107 17.34 10.45 -19.73
C CYS A 107 16.59 9.53 -20.70
N LEU A 108 16.40 8.27 -20.34
CA LEU A 108 15.53 7.34 -21.06
C LEU A 108 14.15 7.37 -20.42
N LEU A 109 13.12 7.56 -21.24
CA LEU A 109 11.75 7.76 -20.83
C LEU A 109 10.87 6.62 -21.34
N SER A 110 10.00 6.11 -20.49
CA SER A 110 8.99 5.10 -20.84
C SER A 110 7.63 5.57 -20.36
N ASP A 111 6.64 5.63 -21.24
CA ASP A 111 5.27 5.87 -20.86
C ASP A 111 4.74 4.59 -20.19
N LEU A 112 4.40 4.68 -18.92
CA LEU A 112 3.91 3.57 -18.07
C LEU A 112 2.40 3.63 -17.89
N THR A 113 1.72 4.66 -18.40
CA THR A 113 0.30 4.94 -18.15
C THR A 113 -0.56 3.73 -18.51
N GLU A 114 -0.47 3.24 -19.74
CA GLU A 114 -1.25 2.10 -20.21
C GLU A 114 -0.91 0.80 -19.45
N ILE A 115 0.36 0.58 -19.15
CA ILE A 115 0.81 -0.62 -18.41
C ILE A 115 0.21 -0.62 -17.02
N VAL A 116 0.26 0.51 -16.31
CA VAL A 116 -0.29 0.65 -14.96
C VAL A 116 -1.81 0.56 -14.97
N GLU A 117 -2.48 1.15 -15.98
CA GLU A 117 -3.92 1.02 -16.14
C GLU A 117 -4.35 -0.44 -16.36
N LEU A 118 -3.66 -1.16 -17.26
CA LEU A 118 -3.92 -2.57 -17.52
C LEU A 118 -3.66 -3.44 -16.29
N GLN A 119 -2.58 -3.18 -15.56
CA GLN A 119 -2.30 -3.87 -14.31
C GLN A 119 -3.38 -3.63 -13.26
N ASN A 120 -3.89 -2.40 -13.15
CA ASN A 120 -4.99 -2.07 -12.25
C ASN A 120 -6.29 -2.77 -12.68
N GLN A 121 -6.58 -2.85 -13.98
CA GLN A 121 -7.74 -3.60 -14.50
C GLN A 121 -7.63 -5.11 -14.22
N ILE A 122 -6.43 -5.69 -14.38
CA ILE A 122 -6.19 -7.11 -14.05
C ILE A 122 -6.41 -7.34 -12.54
N LYS A 123 -5.80 -6.51 -11.69
CA LYS A 123 -6.01 -6.59 -10.23
C LYS A 123 -7.48 -6.45 -9.84
N LEU A 124 -8.20 -5.55 -10.50
CA LEU A 124 -9.63 -5.37 -10.27
C LEU A 124 -10.42 -6.63 -10.67
N LYS A 125 -10.11 -7.21 -11.83
CA LYS A 125 -10.73 -8.47 -12.29
C LYS A 125 -10.43 -9.65 -11.36
N GLU A 126 -9.19 -9.77 -10.88
CA GLU A 126 -8.82 -10.79 -9.91
C GLU A 126 -9.58 -10.62 -8.59
N ASN A 127 -9.71 -9.38 -8.10
CA ASN A 127 -10.51 -9.08 -6.92
C ASN A 127 -11.99 -9.44 -7.14
N PHE A 128 -12.58 -9.14 -8.30
CA PHE A 128 -13.97 -9.53 -8.64
C PHE A 128 -14.13 -11.03 -8.84
N ALA A 129 -13.13 -11.73 -9.37
CA ALA A 129 -13.18 -13.19 -9.48
C ALA A 129 -13.17 -13.86 -8.10
N ALA A 130 -12.25 -13.44 -7.21
CA ALA A 130 -12.25 -13.88 -5.81
C ALA A 130 -13.57 -13.55 -5.09
N LEU A 131 -14.15 -12.39 -5.40
CA LEU A 131 -15.44 -11.96 -4.89
C LEU A 131 -16.59 -12.84 -5.43
N GLY A 132 -16.54 -13.22 -6.71
CA GLY A 132 -17.54 -14.09 -7.35
C GLY A 132 -17.62 -15.48 -6.71
N GLU A 133 -16.47 -16.10 -6.42
CA GLU A 133 -16.40 -17.39 -5.72
C GLU A 133 -16.97 -17.31 -4.29
N MET A 134 -16.91 -16.13 -3.65
CA MET A 134 -17.31 -15.91 -2.27
C MET A 134 -18.66 -15.20 -2.12
N SER A 135 -19.29 -14.80 -3.21
CA SER A 135 -20.57 -14.06 -3.22
C SER A 135 -21.67 -14.77 -2.44
N ALA A 136 -21.68 -16.10 -2.45
CA ALA A 136 -22.65 -16.88 -1.68
C ALA A 136 -22.46 -16.71 -0.15
N GLY A 137 -21.21 -16.65 0.32
CA GLY A 137 -20.90 -16.43 1.74
C GLY A 137 -21.32 -15.03 2.22
N ILE A 138 -20.99 -14.00 1.42
CA ILE A 138 -21.35 -12.60 1.71
C ILE A 138 -22.87 -12.44 1.74
N ALA A 139 -23.56 -12.96 0.72
CA ALA A 139 -25.02 -12.89 0.66
C ALA A 139 -25.65 -13.62 1.87
N HIS A 140 -25.06 -14.72 2.31
CA HIS A 140 -25.52 -15.44 3.47
C HIS A 140 -25.33 -14.64 4.78
N GLU A 141 -24.18 -13.97 4.97
CA GLU A 141 -23.94 -13.14 6.16
C GLU A 141 -24.82 -11.89 6.17
N PHE A 142 -24.99 -11.21 5.03
CA PHE A 142 -25.94 -10.11 4.91
C PHE A 142 -27.35 -10.53 5.24
N LYS A 143 -27.79 -11.69 4.70
CA LYS A 143 -29.11 -12.23 4.97
C LYS A 143 -29.31 -12.56 6.45
N ASN A 144 -28.29 -13.11 7.12
CA ASN A 144 -28.35 -13.46 8.54
C ASN A 144 -28.47 -12.19 9.41
N SER A 145 -27.62 -11.18 9.20
CA SER A 145 -27.71 -9.91 9.95
C SER A 145 -29.05 -9.20 9.72
N LEU A 146 -29.51 -9.14 8.46
CA LEU A 146 -30.82 -8.59 8.14
C LEU A 146 -31.98 -9.38 8.77
N ALA A 147 -31.91 -10.73 8.78
CA ALA A 147 -32.92 -11.57 9.43
C ALA A 147 -32.97 -11.35 10.94
N THR A 148 -31.81 -11.17 11.59
CA THR A 148 -31.70 -10.83 13.00
C THR A 148 -32.34 -9.48 13.32
N ILE A 149 -32.01 -8.44 12.52
CA ILE A 149 -32.59 -7.09 12.64
C ILE A 149 -34.11 -7.16 12.49
N LEU A 150 -34.61 -7.83 11.44
CA LEU A 150 -36.04 -7.98 11.19
C LEU A 150 -36.74 -8.76 12.29
N GLY A 151 -36.13 -9.83 12.81
CA GLY A 151 -36.66 -10.62 13.91
C GLY A 151 -36.87 -9.80 15.19
N TYR A 152 -35.84 -9.06 15.62
CA TYR A 152 -35.96 -8.18 16.79
C TYR A 152 -36.94 -7.00 16.54
N ALA A 153 -36.94 -6.43 15.34
CA ALA A 153 -37.94 -5.41 15.00
C ALA A 153 -39.38 -5.96 15.08
N GLN A 154 -39.62 -7.16 14.57
CA GLN A 154 -40.94 -7.81 14.66
C GLN A 154 -41.32 -8.12 16.11
N LEU A 155 -40.41 -8.70 16.91
CA LEU A 155 -40.66 -8.93 18.33
C LEU A 155 -40.97 -7.63 19.09
N SER A 156 -40.35 -6.53 18.70
CA SER A 156 -40.59 -5.22 19.30
C SER A 156 -42.03 -4.70 19.06
N THR A 157 -42.72 -5.17 18.00
CA THR A 157 -44.10 -4.72 17.72
C THR A 157 -45.16 -5.33 18.66
N GLU A 158 -44.83 -6.47 19.27
CA GLU A 158 -45.74 -7.22 20.16
C GLU A 158 -45.37 -7.10 21.65
N GLU A 159 -44.18 -6.56 21.92
CA GLU A 159 -43.64 -6.44 23.27
C GLU A 159 -44.12 -5.17 23.97
N THR A 160 -44.46 -5.26 25.22
CA THR A 160 -44.91 -4.13 26.06
C THR A 160 -43.95 -3.80 27.19
N ASN A 161 -43.01 -4.71 27.50
CA ASN A 161 -42.02 -4.49 28.55
C ASN A 161 -40.88 -3.58 28.05
N VAL A 162 -40.76 -2.41 28.67
CA VAL A 162 -39.76 -1.39 28.25
C VAL A 162 -38.32 -1.91 28.33
N VAL A 163 -37.98 -2.76 29.31
CA VAL A 163 -36.64 -3.32 29.45
C VAL A 163 -36.34 -4.29 28.30
N THR A 164 -37.30 -5.12 27.93
CA THR A 164 -37.19 -6.06 26.81
C THR A 164 -37.07 -5.31 25.47
N LEU A 165 -37.90 -4.27 25.28
CA LEU A 165 -37.82 -3.39 24.10
C LEU A 165 -36.46 -2.71 23.99
N HIS A 166 -35.88 -2.23 25.09
CA HIS A 166 -34.55 -1.66 25.13
C HIS A 166 -33.49 -2.67 24.69
N ASN A 167 -33.57 -3.90 25.16
CA ASN A 167 -32.64 -4.96 24.74
C ASN A 167 -32.77 -5.30 23.26
N TYR A 168 -33.98 -5.36 22.71
CA TYR A 168 -34.19 -5.57 21.28
C TYR A 168 -33.59 -4.42 20.44
N ALA A 169 -33.77 -3.17 20.88
CA ALA A 169 -33.17 -2.01 20.23
C ALA A 169 -31.66 -2.05 20.26
N LEU A 170 -31.03 -2.51 21.33
CA LEU A 170 -29.58 -2.69 21.43
C LEU A 170 -29.08 -3.78 20.47
N GLU A 171 -29.77 -4.90 20.32
CA GLU A 171 -29.38 -5.95 19.38
C GLU A 171 -29.55 -5.48 17.90
N ILE A 172 -30.64 -4.78 17.58
CA ILE A 172 -30.84 -4.15 16.26
C ILE A 172 -29.69 -3.18 15.97
N HIS A 173 -29.33 -2.34 16.92
CA HIS A 173 -28.25 -1.37 16.77
C HIS A 173 -26.90 -2.05 16.51
N LYS A 174 -26.57 -3.08 17.30
CA LYS A 174 -25.35 -3.87 17.19
C LYS A 174 -25.23 -4.55 15.83
N GLU A 175 -26.29 -5.21 15.36
CA GLU A 175 -26.32 -5.87 14.06
C GLU A 175 -26.24 -4.86 12.88
N SER A 176 -26.90 -3.71 13.01
CA SER A 176 -26.82 -2.63 12.02
C SER A 176 -25.41 -2.06 11.90
N GLN A 177 -24.70 -1.92 13.03
CA GLN A 177 -23.30 -1.51 13.05
C GLN A 177 -22.37 -2.57 12.43
N ALA A 178 -22.63 -3.86 12.70
CA ALA A 178 -21.88 -4.96 12.11
C ALA A 178 -22.06 -4.99 10.58
N LEU A 179 -23.28 -4.85 10.10
CA LEU A 179 -23.60 -4.78 8.68
C LEU A 179 -22.94 -3.56 8.00
N SER A 180 -22.98 -2.38 8.62
CA SER A 180 -22.33 -1.18 8.12
C SER A 180 -20.81 -1.36 7.99
N ARG A 181 -20.16 -1.97 8.97
CA ARG A 181 -18.74 -2.31 8.91
C ARG A 181 -18.44 -3.29 7.78
N MET A 182 -19.26 -4.33 7.63
CA MET A 182 -19.10 -5.33 6.57
C MET A 182 -19.17 -4.69 5.17
N VAL A 183 -20.12 -3.76 4.94
CA VAL A 183 -20.23 -3.01 3.68
C VAL A 183 -18.99 -2.14 3.44
N THR A 184 -18.51 -1.45 4.47
CA THR A 184 -17.33 -0.60 4.38
C THR A 184 -16.07 -1.43 4.06
N ASP A 185 -15.87 -2.54 4.75
CA ASP A 185 -14.74 -3.45 4.52
C ASP A 185 -14.79 -4.04 3.10
N PHE A 186 -15.99 -4.40 2.64
CA PHE A 186 -16.22 -4.88 1.28
C PHE A 186 -15.84 -3.84 0.23
N LEU A 187 -16.30 -2.59 0.37
CA LEU A 187 -15.97 -1.52 -0.55
C LEU A 187 -14.45 -1.25 -0.55
N ASN A 188 -13.82 -1.20 0.61
CA ASN A 188 -12.37 -1.03 0.74
C ASN A 188 -11.58 -2.19 0.11
N PHE A 189 -12.10 -3.41 0.20
CA PHE A 189 -11.50 -4.57 -0.46
C PHE A 189 -11.71 -4.53 -1.98
N ALA A 190 -12.89 -4.14 -2.48
CA ALA A 190 -13.21 -4.11 -3.91
C ALA A 190 -12.40 -3.04 -4.66
N HIS A 191 -12.13 -1.90 -4.04
CA HIS A 191 -11.37 -0.83 -4.68
C HIS A 191 -9.88 -1.15 -4.82
N PRO A 192 -9.21 -0.73 -5.92
CA PRO A 192 -7.76 -0.76 -6.02
C PRO A 192 -7.10 0.04 -4.89
N VAL A 193 -5.99 -0.45 -4.36
CA VAL A 193 -5.21 0.30 -3.37
C VAL A 193 -4.31 1.29 -4.12
N TYR A 194 -4.66 2.57 -4.05
CA TYR A 194 -3.80 3.67 -4.48
C TYR A 194 -2.98 4.13 -3.28
N THR A 195 -1.67 4.13 -3.40
CA THR A 195 -0.76 4.51 -2.32
C THR A 195 -0.24 5.92 -2.51
N SER A 196 -0.33 6.75 -1.48
CA SER A 196 0.36 8.04 -1.40
C SER A 196 1.63 7.86 -0.55
N MET A 197 2.76 7.63 -1.22
CA MET A 197 4.02 7.30 -0.55
C MET A 197 4.64 8.55 0.09
N HIS A 198 4.96 8.45 1.37
CA HIS A 198 5.66 9.47 2.15
C HIS A 198 6.77 8.82 2.98
N ASP A 199 7.78 9.60 3.34
CA ASP A 199 8.81 9.17 4.29
C ASP A 199 8.21 9.12 5.69
N VAL A 200 7.93 7.92 6.20
CA VAL A 200 7.23 7.68 7.45
C VAL A 200 8.12 6.93 8.44
N ASP A 201 8.16 7.41 9.67
CA ASP A 201 8.73 6.64 10.78
C ASP A 201 7.73 5.60 11.27
N LEU A 202 7.99 4.34 10.94
CA LEU A 202 7.14 3.22 11.33
C LEU A 202 7.06 3.03 12.85
N THR A 203 8.07 3.48 13.60
CA THR A 203 8.07 3.39 15.06
C THR A 203 7.00 4.29 15.66
N ASP A 204 6.91 5.53 15.18
CA ASP A 204 5.88 6.47 15.61
C ASP A 204 4.48 6.02 15.16
N LEU A 205 4.37 5.50 13.93
CA LEU A 205 3.11 5.02 13.40
C LEU A 205 2.57 3.83 14.19
N LEU A 206 3.44 2.89 14.59
CA LEU A 206 3.09 1.75 15.44
C LEU A 206 2.70 2.19 16.85
N ALA A 207 3.45 3.13 17.46
CA ALA A 207 3.12 3.66 18.78
C ALA A 207 1.71 4.27 18.81
N ASN A 208 1.35 5.03 17.77
CA ASN A 208 0.01 5.58 17.61
C ASN A 208 -1.06 4.49 17.44
N ALA A 209 -0.80 3.47 16.61
CA ALA A 209 -1.73 2.35 16.42
C ALA A 209 -1.94 1.55 17.71
N ILE A 210 -0.90 1.36 18.52
CA ILE A 210 -0.99 0.70 19.84
C ILE A 210 -1.87 1.53 20.81
N ALA A 211 -1.68 2.85 20.83
CA ALA A 211 -2.50 3.73 21.65
C ALA A 211 -3.99 3.67 21.27
N ASP A 212 -4.26 3.65 19.96
CA ASP A 212 -5.62 3.53 19.45
C ASP A 212 -6.28 2.20 19.85
N VAL A 213 -5.55 1.09 19.74
CA VAL A 213 -6.09 -0.22 20.12
C VAL A 213 -6.40 -0.30 21.62
N ARG A 214 -5.55 0.27 22.47
CA ARG A 214 -5.82 0.36 23.91
C ARG A 214 -7.11 1.12 24.23
N ASN A 215 -7.41 2.16 23.46
CA ASN A 215 -8.64 2.95 23.60
C ASN A 215 -9.87 2.23 23.02
N LEU A 216 -9.71 1.59 21.87
CA LEU A 216 -10.81 0.91 21.16
C LEU A 216 -11.20 -0.42 21.79
N ARG A 217 -10.27 -1.12 22.42
CA ARG A 217 -10.41 -2.45 22.99
C ARG A 217 -9.77 -2.51 24.39
N PRO A 218 -10.31 -1.80 25.37
CA PRO A 218 -9.78 -1.88 26.73
C PRO A 218 -9.93 -3.31 27.29
N GLY A 219 -8.89 -3.81 27.93
CA GLY A 219 -8.87 -5.18 28.43
C GLY A 219 -7.68 -5.46 29.35
N PRO A 220 -7.62 -6.63 29.99
CA PRO A 220 -6.58 -6.99 30.95
C PRO A 220 -5.28 -7.51 30.28
N TYR A 221 -4.98 -7.08 29.07
CA TYR A 221 -3.77 -7.46 28.31
C TYR A 221 -2.66 -6.43 28.41
N GLU A 222 -1.43 -6.89 28.25
CA GLU A 222 -0.23 -6.03 28.18
C GLU A 222 0.24 -5.90 26.72
N VAL A 223 0.55 -4.68 26.29
CA VAL A 223 1.26 -4.45 25.01
C VAL A 223 2.68 -4.01 25.30
N ARG A 224 3.66 -4.82 24.90
CA ARG A 224 5.09 -4.56 24.99
C ARG A 224 5.58 -4.07 23.63
N PHE A 225 6.07 -2.85 23.58
CA PHE A 225 6.59 -2.26 22.34
C PHE A 225 8.10 -2.05 22.42
N ALA A 226 8.84 -2.77 21.59
CA ALA A 226 10.28 -2.60 21.42
C ALA A 226 10.54 -1.78 20.13
N GLY A 227 10.28 -0.47 20.20
CA GLY A 227 10.34 0.43 19.04
C GLY A 227 11.74 0.75 18.56
N GLY A 228 12.76 0.67 19.41
CA GLY A 228 14.14 0.98 19.02
C GLY A 228 14.34 2.40 18.45
N SER A 229 15.33 2.55 17.57
CA SER A 229 15.62 3.80 16.86
C SER A 229 14.69 3.97 15.63
N LYS A 230 14.50 5.23 15.18
CA LYS A 230 13.68 5.58 13.98
C LYS A 230 13.83 4.59 12.84
N ALA A 231 12.70 4.10 12.32
CA ALA A 231 12.63 3.16 11.21
C ALA A 231 11.87 3.80 10.04
N VAL A 232 12.58 4.62 9.25
CA VAL A 232 11.96 5.37 8.14
C VAL A 232 11.91 4.54 6.87
N THR A 233 10.74 4.52 6.24
CA THR A 233 10.51 3.95 4.91
C THR A 233 9.50 4.79 4.13
N ALA A 234 9.50 4.63 2.79
CA ALA A 234 8.44 5.19 1.95
C ALA A 234 7.19 4.32 2.09
N CYS A 235 6.12 4.88 2.65
CA CYS A 235 4.83 4.20 2.72
C CYS A 235 3.67 5.20 2.80
N ASP A 236 2.47 4.71 2.54
CA ASP A 236 1.23 5.45 2.81
C ASP A 236 0.89 5.29 4.31
N PRO A 237 0.93 6.39 5.10
CA PRO A 237 0.75 6.30 6.54
C PRO A 237 -0.67 5.88 6.95
N ILE A 238 -1.69 6.20 6.14
CA ILE A 238 -3.08 5.87 6.43
C ILE A 238 -3.31 4.37 6.26
N LEU A 239 -2.90 3.84 5.11
CA LEU A 239 -3.05 2.42 4.79
C LEU A 239 -2.20 1.53 5.70
N MET A 240 -0.97 1.95 5.98
CA MET A 240 -0.09 1.18 6.85
C MET A 240 -0.59 1.17 8.30
N ARG A 241 -1.10 2.32 8.82
CA ARG A 241 -1.77 2.38 10.12
C ARG A 241 -2.98 1.46 10.18
N GLN A 242 -3.81 1.42 9.12
CA GLN A 242 -4.94 0.49 9.03
C GLN A 242 -4.48 -0.97 9.11
N SER A 243 -3.38 -1.32 8.46
CA SER A 243 -2.78 -2.66 8.53
C SER A 243 -2.36 -3.01 9.96
N PHE A 244 -1.68 -2.12 10.66
CA PHE A 244 -1.27 -2.33 12.04
C PHE A 244 -2.46 -2.46 12.98
N LEU A 245 -3.49 -1.61 12.83
CA LEU A 245 -4.72 -1.72 13.62
C LEU A 245 -5.42 -3.07 13.43
N ASN A 246 -5.52 -3.55 12.19
CA ASN A 246 -6.13 -4.85 11.91
C ASN A 246 -5.37 -6.01 12.57
N LEU A 247 -4.04 -6.01 12.54
CA LEU A 247 -3.23 -7.04 13.18
C LEU A 247 -3.30 -6.96 14.71
N LEU A 248 -3.21 -5.75 15.28
CA LEU A 248 -3.29 -5.55 16.72
C LEU A 248 -4.68 -5.92 17.28
N ILE A 249 -5.76 -5.57 16.59
CA ILE A 249 -7.12 -5.96 16.97
C ILE A 249 -7.26 -7.49 16.92
N ASN A 250 -6.71 -8.14 15.89
CA ASN A 250 -6.71 -9.59 15.80
C ASN A 250 -5.95 -10.24 16.98
N ALA A 251 -4.81 -9.66 17.36
CA ALA A 251 -4.04 -10.12 18.53
C ALA A 251 -4.84 -9.98 19.83
N VAL A 252 -5.49 -8.84 20.08
CA VAL A 252 -6.37 -8.65 21.26
C VAL A 252 -7.50 -9.66 21.28
N GLU A 253 -8.17 -9.88 20.14
CA GLU A 253 -9.27 -10.84 20.04
C GLU A 253 -8.82 -12.29 20.18
N ALA A 254 -7.54 -12.60 19.88
CA ALA A 254 -6.98 -13.95 20.11
C ALA A 254 -6.77 -14.25 21.59
N LEU A 255 -6.61 -13.23 22.44
CA LEU A 255 -6.49 -13.37 23.90
C LEU A 255 -7.81 -13.68 24.60
N ASN A 256 -8.95 -13.54 23.91
CA ASN A 256 -10.30 -13.95 24.37
C ASN A 256 -10.64 -13.42 25.77
N ASP A 257 -10.45 -12.12 26.01
CA ASP A 257 -10.65 -11.41 27.29
C ASP A 257 -9.84 -11.95 28.48
N SER A 258 -8.87 -12.83 28.22
CA SER A 258 -7.95 -13.31 29.24
C SER A 258 -6.73 -12.41 29.40
N LYS A 259 -6.02 -12.56 30.51
CA LYS A 259 -4.72 -11.92 30.69
C LYS A 259 -3.75 -12.51 29.68
N GLY A 260 -3.10 -11.66 28.90
CA GLY A 260 -2.12 -12.05 27.90
C GLY A 260 -1.22 -10.89 27.48
N ALA A 261 -0.27 -11.18 26.64
CA ALA A 261 0.71 -10.20 26.18
C ALA A 261 0.74 -10.13 24.64
N ILE A 262 0.81 -8.90 24.15
CA ILE A 262 1.08 -8.61 22.73
C ILE A 262 2.45 -7.95 22.66
N SER A 263 3.37 -8.56 21.92
CA SER A 263 4.72 -8.03 21.71
C SER A 263 4.82 -7.43 20.32
N VAL A 264 5.24 -6.18 20.23
CA VAL A 264 5.45 -5.47 18.96
C VAL A 264 6.91 -5.07 18.89
N SER A 265 7.58 -5.37 17.79
CA SER A 265 8.98 -4.99 17.59
C SER A 265 9.27 -4.56 16.16
N VAL A 266 10.25 -3.68 16.01
CA VAL A 266 10.75 -3.19 14.72
C VAL A 266 12.23 -3.52 14.61
N VAL A 267 12.58 -4.31 13.61
CA VAL A 267 13.95 -4.76 13.34
C VAL A 267 14.42 -4.18 12.01
N LYS A 268 15.54 -3.45 12.04
CA LYS A 268 16.15 -2.88 10.83
C LYS A 268 17.23 -3.81 10.32
N GLU A 269 17.12 -4.19 9.06
CA GLU A 269 18.11 -5.03 8.36
C GLU A 269 18.71 -4.27 7.17
N ARG A 270 19.68 -4.90 6.53
CA ARG A 270 20.30 -4.32 5.33
C ARG A 270 19.30 -4.39 4.17
N GLY A 271 18.66 -3.23 3.84
CA GLY A 271 17.70 -3.12 2.75
C GLY A 271 16.23 -3.32 3.13
N TYR A 272 15.93 -3.77 4.36
CA TYR A 272 14.56 -4.05 4.80
C TYR A 272 14.30 -3.60 6.24
N ILE A 273 13.03 -3.37 6.54
CA ILE A 273 12.53 -3.16 7.90
C ILE A 273 11.51 -4.27 8.15
N ARG A 274 11.68 -5.02 9.25
CA ARG A 274 10.72 -6.01 9.70
C ARG A 274 9.95 -5.49 10.90
N ILE A 275 8.63 -5.64 10.85
CA ILE A 275 7.70 -5.37 11.94
C ILE A 275 7.15 -6.71 12.37
N LEU A 276 7.30 -7.05 13.66
CA LEU A 276 6.77 -8.26 14.25
C LEU A 276 5.67 -7.89 15.22
N ILE A 277 4.53 -8.55 15.10
CA ILE A 277 3.38 -8.44 16.02
C ILE A 277 3.07 -9.85 16.47
N GLU A 278 3.24 -10.10 17.77
CA GLU A 278 3.10 -11.42 18.39
C GLU A 278 2.08 -11.36 19.52
N ASP A 279 1.22 -12.35 19.61
CA ASP A 279 0.31 -12.57 20.73
C ASP A 279 0.55 -13.96 21.34
N ASP A 280 0.27 -14.10 22.63
CA ASP A 280 0.26 -15.37 23.36
C ASP A 280 -1.16 -15.94 23.48
N GLY A 281 -2.03 -15.63 22.51
CA GLY A 281 -3.40 -16.04 22.45
C GLY A 281 -3.61 -17.50 22.03
N ARG A 282 -4.86 -17.82 21.63
CA ARG A 282 -5.27 -19.19 21.26
C ARG A 282 -4.55 -19.78 20.05
N GLY A 283 -3.83 -18.98 19.28
CA GLY A 283 -3.17 -19.41 18.06
C GLY A 283 -4.12 -19.79 16.93
N ILE A 284 -3.54 -20.32 15.84
CA ILE A 284 -4.24 -20.70 14.61
C ILE A 284 -3.87 -22.15 14.27
N SER A 285 -4.88 -22.99 14.06
CA SER A 285 -4.64 -24.40 13.71
C SER A 285 -4.03 -24.52 12.31
N HIS A 286 -3.22 -25.56 12.09
CA HIS A 286 -2.50 -25.81 10.84
C HIS A 286 -3.44 -25.89 9.62
N ASN A 287 -4.64 -26.44 9.77
CA ASN A 287 -5.63 -26.56 8.70
C ASN A 287 -6.24 -25.22 8.26
N VAL A 288 -6.09 -24.19 9.08
CA VAL A 288 -6.68 -22.86 8.88
C VAL A 288 -5.64 -21.86 8.39
N ILE A 289 -4.38 -22.03 8.77
CA ILE A 289 -3.30 -21.05 8.54
C ILE A 289 -3.12 -20.69 7.06
N SER A 290 -3.31 -21.65 6.15
CA SER A 290 -3.21 -21.42 4.70
C SER A 290 -4.36 -20.59 4.12
N LYS A 291 -5.45 -20.43 4.88
CA LYS A 291 -6.69 -19.79 4.44
C LYS A 291 -6.90 -18.40 5.04
N ILE A 292 -6.12 -18.00 6.06
CA ILE A 292 -6.39 -16.75 6.82
C ILE A 292 -6.27 -15.48 5.99
N PHE A 293 -5.56 -15.51 4.86
CA PHE A 293 -5.46 -14.39 3.94
C PHE A 293 -6.51 -14.45 2.81
N LEU A 294 -7.31 -15.52 2.74
CA LEU A 294 -8.42 -15.57 1.79
C LEU A 294 -9.50 -14.56 2.22
N PRO A 295 -10.00 -13.74 1.30
CA PRO A 295 -11.08 -12.82 1.62
C PRO A 295 -12.30 -13.55 2.17
N PHE A 296 -13.00 -12.93 3.13
CA PHE A 296 -14.20 -13.48 3.83
C PHE A 296 -13.96 -14.76 4.63
N PHE A 297 -12.74 -15.25 4.70
CA PHE A 297 -12.42 -16.36 5.55
C PHE A 297 -12.33 -15.89 7.02
N THR A 298 -13.17 -16.43 7.86
CA THR A 298 -13.19 -16.12 9.29
C THR A 298 -13.55 -17.34 10.13
N THR A 299 -12.97 -17.43 11.31
CA THR A 299 -13.35 -18.38 12.36
C THR A 299 -14.12 -17.69 13.49
N LYS A 300 -14.41 -16.39 13.36
CA LYS A 300 -15.09 -15.56 14.36
C LYS A 300 -16.57 -15.42 14.00
N THR A 301 -17.44 -15.45 15.00
CA THR A 301 -18.90 -15.33 14.82
C THR A 301 -19.35 -13.98 14.24
N HIS A 302 -18.57 -12.92 14.45
CA HIS A 302 -18.89 -11.56 13.97
C HIS A 302 -17.73 -10.95 13.19
N GLY A 303 -16.90 -11.77 12.56
CA GLY A 303 -15.77 -11.31 11.77
C GLY A 303 -16.11 -11.21 10.28
N THR A 304 -15.75 -10.12 9.62
CA THR A 304 -15.97 -9.94 8.16
C THR A 304 -15.03 -10.81 7.30
N GLY A 305 -13.96 -11.36 7.90
CA GLY A 305 -12.94 -12.12 7.17
C GLY A 305 -12.13 -11.29 6.15
N LEU A 306 -12.29 -9.96 6.13
CA LEU A 306 -11.62 -9.07 5.19
C LEU A 306 -10.35 -8.41 5.77
N GLY A 307 -10.20 -8.39 7.09
CA GLY A 307 -9.11 -7.66 7.74
C GLY A 307 -7.71 -8.13 7.31
N LEU A 308 -7.44 -9.44 7.36
CA LEU A 308 -6.12 -9.99 6.99
C LEU A 308 -5.85 -9.94 5.48
N SER A 309 -6.85 -10.16 4.64
CA SER A 309 -6.72 -10.03 3.19
C SER A 309 -6.44 -8.59 2.78
N LEU A 310 -7.05 -7.60 3.46
CA LEU A 310 -6.76 -6.19 3.26
C LEU A 310 -5.33 -5.83 3.72
N VAL A 311 -4.86 -6.37 4.86
CA VAL A 311 -3.46 -6.21 5.30
C VAL A 311 -2.50 -6.73 4.23
N GLN A 312 -2.73 -7.93 3.73
CA GLN A 312 -1.89 -8.51 2.66
C GLN A 312 -1.87 -7.62 1.42
N LYS A 313 -3.03 -7.14 0.99
CA LYS A 313 -3.19 -6.25 -0.17
C LYS A 313 -2.43 -4.93 0.02
N ILE A 314 -2.53 -4.31 1.19
CA ILE A 314 -1.82 -3.08 1.52
C ILE A 314 -0.30 -3.32 1.54
N VAL A 315 0.16 -4.37 2.23
CA VAL A 315 1.60 -4.69 2.32
C VAL A 315 2.20 -4.95 0.94
N LEU A 316 1.50 -5.70 0.08
CA LEU A 316 1.93 -5.93 -1.31
C LEU A 316 1.97 -4.63 -2.13
N ALA A 317 1.02 -3.72 -1.95
CA ALA A 317 1.02 -2.41 -2.61
C ALA A 317 2.21 -1.52 -2.19
N HIS A 318 2.84 -1.82 -1.05
CA HIS A 318 4.06 -1.20 -0.55
C HIS A 318 5.34 -1.98 -0.91
N ASN A 319 5.27 -2.90 -1.89
CA ASN A 319 6.37 -3.79 -2.26
C ASN A 319 6.90 -4.61 -1.08
N GLY A 320 6.06 -4.85 -0.07
CA GLY A 320 6.38 -5.62 1.11
C GLY A 320 5.89 -7.06 1.04
N ARG A 321 6.14 -7.80 2.11
CA ARG A 321 5.67 -9.17 2.31
C ARG A 321 5.11 -9.32 3.72
N ILE A 322 4.05 -10.10 3.87
CA ILE A 322 3.53 -10.52 5.17
C ILE A 322 3.62 -12.03 5.31
N GLU A 323 4.05 -12.47 6.48
CA GLU A 323 4.20 -13.88 6.86
C GLU A 323 3.51 -14.11 8.21
N VAL A 324 3.08 -15.35 8.45
CA VAL A 324 2.46 -15.77 9.70
C VAL A 324 3.12 -17.04 10.21
N GLN A 325 3.33 -17.11 11.52
CA GLN A 325 3.73 -18.30 12.26
C GLN A 325 2.79 -18.44 13.43
N SER A 326 2.16 -19.59 13.58
CA SER A 326 1.20 -19.85 14.66
C SER A 326 1.07 -21.34 14.89
N ALA A 327 0.83 -21.71 16.15
CA ALA A 327 0.39 -23.03 16.54
C ALA A 327 -0.75 -22.91 17.54
N GLU A 328 -1.69 -23.83 17.52
CA GLU A 328 -2.86 -23.82 18.41
C GLU A 328 -2.43 -23.88 19.88
N GLY A 329 -2.84 -22.89 20.66
CA GLY A 329 -2.46 -22.74 22.07
C GLY A 329 -1.10 -22.07 22.32
N GLU A 330 -0.32 -21.73 21.27
CA GLU A 330 1.00 -21.12 21.40
C GLU A 330 1.04 -19.66 20.92
N GLY A 331 -0.11 -19.11 20.50
CA GLY A 331 -0.21 -17.74 20.00
C GLY A 331 0.10 -17.60 18.51
N THR A 332 0.20 -16.33 18.05
CA THR A 332 0.42 -16.00 16.65
C THR A 332 1.48 -14.93 16.50
N ARG A 333 2.35 -15.08 15.50
CA ARG A 333 3.33 -14.09 15.08
C ARG A 333 3.05 -13.69 13.63
N PHE A 334 2.76 -12.42 13.40
CA PHE A 334 2.76 -11.80 12.08
C PHE A 334 4.07 -11.04 11.86
N THR A 335 4.67 -11.22 10.69
CA THR A 335 5.89 -10.50 10.28
C THR A 335 5.60 -9.75 9.00
N ILE A 336 5.66 -8.41 9.04
CA ILE A 336 5.63 -7.54 7.85
C ILE A 336 7.06 -7.16 7.52
N THR A 337 7.46 -7.36 6.28
CA THR A 337 8.75 -6.93 5.74
C THR A 337 8.52 -5.86 4.68
N LEU A 338 9.08 -4.67 4.88
CA LEU A 338 9.02 -3.54 3.95
C LEU A 338 10.41 -3.19 3.44
N PRO A 339 10.56 -2.73 2.19
CA PRO A 339 11.82 -2.22 1.69
C PRO A 339 12.22 -0.98 2.51
N LYS A 340 13.49 -0.90 2.90
CA LYS A 340 14.03 0.27 3.57
C LYS A 340 14.34 1.35 2.54
N LEU A 341 13.99 2.58 2.83
CA LEU A 341 14.50 3.70 2.03
C LEU A 341 16.03 3.65 2.09
N ILE A 342 16.66 3.46 0.95
CA ILE A 342 18.10 3.64 0.83
C ILE A 342 18.32 5.15 0.83
N THR A 343 18.42 5.75 2.02
CA THR A 343 18.98 7.10 2.11
C THR A 343 20.45 6.92 1.73
N ALA A 344 20.80 7.29 0.51
CA ALA A 344 22.20 7.41 0.16
C ALA A 344 22.82 8.43 1.13
N LEU A 345 23.80 7.96 1.89
CA LEU A 345 24.65 8.77 2.75
C LEU A 345 25.50 9.70 1.89
#